data_5d0dffd6b4e249aca13c1553fca9fae1
#
_entry.id   5d0dffd6b4e249aca13c1553fca9fae1
#
_cell.length_a   1.000
_cell.length_b   1.000
_cell.length_c   1.000
_cell.angle_alpha   90.00
_cell.angle_beta   90.00
_cell.angle_gamma   90.00
#
_symmetry.space_group_name_H-M   'P 1'
#
loop_
_entity.id
_entity.type
_entity.pdbx_description
1 polymer ?
#
loop_
_entity_poly.entity_id
_entity_poly.type
_entity_poly.pdbx_seq_one_letter_code
_entity_poly.pdbx_strand_id
1 'polypeptide(L)'
;RSMIETRVETSLDYVEVSDSYQDSQSQYVLAKLDKQKYFDNLERKKREAETIASDLVLKSTGGISANAFTNLALALETVSPFIDLYPEMEFPAGSGKMESISSIVAGILRDYNDRIQIRFDPSSLQTIPLINDDKRITVTVIDKDTGQTLASIWLRVKFSDESDHDLILTKDDGSTIYQLKKIMFPAGSYVLSFSVDYESILSKRSRSLLKMVPKQFPVTVVLSAPKIMFQETITNLGDQVPDSP
;
A
#
# COMPACT_ATOMS: atom_id res chain seq x y z
N ARG A 1 -21.05 -36.34 20.02
CA ARG A 1 -22.26 -35.58 19.63
C ARG A 1 -22.05 -34.06 19.70
N SER A 2 -21.22 -33.51 20.60
CA SER A 2 -21.14 -32.06 20.84
C SER A 2 -20.28 -31.26 19.86
N MET A 3 -19.21 -31.82 19.27
CA MET A 3 -18.24 -31.02 18.51
C MET A 3 -18.70 -30.65 17.09
N ILE A 4 -19.47 -31.50 16.41
CA ILE A 4 -19.94 -31.24 15.04
C ILE A 4 -21.16 -30.32 15.06
N GLU A 5 -22.09 -30.52 15.99
CA GLU A 5 -23.25 -29.64 16.19
C GLU A 5 -22.83 -28.22 16.54
N THR A 6 -21.82 -28.02 17.42
CA THR A 6 -21.32 -26.69 17.80
C THR A 6 -20.62 -25.95 16.64
N ARG A 7 -19.94 -26.66 15.73
CA ARG A 7 -19.31 -26.02 14.56
C ARG A 7 -20.29 -25.60 13.48
N VAL A 8 -21.40 -26.32 13.32
CA VAL A 8 -22.45 -25.99 12.34
C VAL A 8 -23.28 -24.82 12.85
N GLU A 9 -23.63 -24.77 14.14
CA GLU A 9 -24.38 -23.67 14.73
C GLU A 9 -23.63 -22.32 14.74
N THR A 10 -22.30 -22.34 14.88
CA THR A 10 -21.48 -21.11 14.88
C THR A 10 -21.14 -20.56 13.49
N SER A 11 -21.30 -21.36 12.42
CA SER A 11 -20.90 -20.95 11.08
C SER A 11 -22.03 -20.62 10.11
N LEU A 12 -23.27 -21.00 10.43
CA LEU A 12 -24.43 -20.83 9.55
C LEU A 12 -25.62 -20.23 10.32
N ASP A 13 -25.62 -18.90 10.41
CA ASP A 13 -26.78 -18.15 10.92
C ASP A 13 -28.05 -18.54 10.12
N TYR A 14 -29.18 -18.76 10.80
CA TYR A 14 -30.48 -19.06 10.19
C TYR A 14 -30.62 -20.44 9.53
N VAL A 15 -29.75 -21.38 9.85
CA VAL A 15 -29.84 -22.77 9.42
C VAL A 15 -30.36 -23.62 10.58
N GLU A 16 -31.49 -24.29 10.39
CA GLU A 16 -32.05 -25.24 11.34
C GLU A 16 -31.76 -26.67 10.86
N VAL A 17 -31.20 -27.50 11.75
CA VAL A 17 -31.08 -28.92 11.52
C VAL A 17 -32.45 -29.55 11.71
N SER A 18 -33.08 -29.99 10.62
CA SER A 18 -34.44 -30.55 10.66
C SER A 18 -34.45 -32.06 10.85
N ASP A 19 -33.37 -32.76 10.44
CA ASP A 19 -33.26 -34.18 10.62
C ASP A 19 -31.80 -34.64 10.55
N SER A 20 -31.49 -35.78 11.14
CA SER A 20 -30.17 -36.40 11.07
C SER A 20 -30.29 -37.93 10.96
N TYR A 21 -29.52 -38.50 10.06
CA TYR A 21 -29.43 -39.96 9.88
C TYR A 21 -27.96 -40.37 9.99
N GLN A 22 -27.72 -41.50 10.64
CA GLN A 22 -26.38 -42.06 10.79
C GLN A 22 -26.41 -43.53 10.35
N ASP A 23 -25.51 -43.90 9.45
CA ASP A 23 -25.18 -45.28 9.14
C ASP A 23 -23.84 -45.65 9.81
N SER A 24 -23.32 -46.86 9.46
CA SER A 24 -22.09 -47.36 10.10
C SER A 24 -20.83 -46.64 9.68
N GLN A 25 -20.86 -45.77 8.66
CA GLN A 25 -19.68 -45.07 8.08
C GLN A 25 -19.84 -43.56 8.01
N SER A 26 -21.08 -43.04 7.99
CA SER A 26 -21.33 -41.61 7.72
C SER A 26 -22.53 -41.09 8.54
N GLN A 27 -22.46 -39.79 8.86
CA GLN A 27 -23.57 -39.03 9.45
C GLN A 27 -24.08 -38.04 8.40
N TYR A 28 -25.39 -38.08 8.14
CA TYR A 28 -26.09 -37.16 7.24
C TYR A 28 -26.94 -36.21 8.05
N VAL A 29 -26.95 -34.95 7.65
CA VAL A 29 -27.71 -33.89 8.32
C VAL A 29 -28.55 -33.18 7.26
N LEU A 30 -29.87 -33.12 7.50
CA LEU A 30 -30.75 -32.30 6.69
C LEU A 30 -30.89 -30.92 7.39
N ALA A 31 -30.37 -29.89 6.72
CA ALA A 31 -30.43 -28.53 7.18
C ALA A 31 -31.37 -27.69 6.32
N LYS A 32 -32.16 -26.84 6.94
CA LYS A 32 -33.07 -25.88 6.27
C LYS A 32 -32.59 -24.47 6.55
N LEU A 33 -32.40 -23.67 5.50
CA LEU A 33 -32.13 -22.25 5.59
C LEU A 33 -33.45 -21.46 5.53
N ASP A 34 -33.73 -20.65 6.54
CA ASP A 34 -34.76 -19.62 6.47
C ASP A 34 -34.27 -18.48 5.56
N LYS A 35 -34.61 -18.54 4.30
CA LYS A 35 -34.16 -17.59 3.28
C LYS A 35 -34.59 -16.17 3.60
N GLN A 36 -35.80 -15.96 4.12
CA GLN A 36 -36.29 -14.62 4.42
C GLN A 36 -35.46 -13.98 5.52
N LYS A 37 -35.29 -14.66 6.64
CA LYS A 37 -34.49 -14.17 7.76
C LYS A 37 -33.04 -13.94 7.35
N TYR A 38 -32.48 -14.82 6.51
CA TYR A 38 -31.13 -14.67 5.98
C TYR A 38 -30.99 -13.39 5.17
N PHE A 39 -31.88 -13.14 4.21
CA PHE A 39 -31.84 -11.96 3.36
C PHE A 39 -32.15 -10.66 4.15
N ASP A 40 -33.09 -10.70 5.07
CA ASP A 40 -33.41 -9.53 5.92
C ASP A 40 -32.19 -9.13 6.78
N ASN A 41 -31.46 -10.12 7.33
CA ASN A 41 -30.24 -9.87 8.08
C ASN A 41 -29.10 -9.35 7.19
N LEU A 42 -28.97 -9.91 5.99
CA LEU A 42 -27.95 -9.48 5.02
C LEU A 42 -28.17 -8.01 4.60
N GLU A 43 -29.42 -7.63 4.31
CA GLU A 43 -29.79 -6.25 3.98
C GLU A 43 -29.57 -5.31 5.17
N ARG A 44 -29.90 -5.74 6.39
CA ARG A 44 -29.62 -4.94 7.60
C ARG A 44 -28.11 -4.69 7.76
N LYS A 45 -27.28 -5.74 7.65
CA LYS A 45 -25.81 -5.62 7.76
C LYS A 45 -25.23 -4.73 6.63
N LYS A 46 -25.77 -4.83 5.41
CA LYS A 46 -25.39 -3.95 4.30
C LYS A 46 -25.66 -2.48 4.64
N ARG A 47 -26.88 -2.13 5.11
CA ARG A 47 -27.25 -0.75 5.48
C ARG A 47 -26.37 -0.20 6.62
N GLU A 48 -26.03 -1.02 7.61
CA GLU A 48 -25.10 -0.66 8.67
C GLU A 48 -23.71 -0.33 8.07
N ALA A 49 -23.21 -1.17 7.14
CA ALA A 49 -21.96 -0.95 6.46
C ALA A 49 -21.98 0.31 5.57
N GLU A 50 -23.06 0.57 4.85
CA GLU A 50 -23.28 1.79 4.07
C GLU A 50 -23.23 3.04 4.95
N THR A 51 -23.88 3.01 6.10
CA THR A 51 -23.89 4.14 7.05
C THR A 51 -22.48 4.46 7.55
N ILE A 52 -21.74 3.42 8.00
CA ILE A 52 -20.37 3.58 8.50
C ILE A 52 -19.44 4.08 7.37
N ALA A 53 -19.51 3.47 6.19
CA ALA A 53 -18.66 3.82 5.07
C ALA A 53 -18.96 5.24 4.56
N SER A 54 -20.22 5.66 4.52
CA SER A 54 -20.63 7.01 4.14
C SER A 54 -20.03 8.07 5.07
N ASP A 55 -20.09 7.85 6.39
CA ASP A 55 -19.47 8.75 7.37
C ASP A 55 -17.95 8.87 7.17
N LEU A 56 -17.27 7.75 6.91
CA LEU A 56 -15.83 7.72 6.62
C LEU A 56 -15.48 8.47 5.32
N VAL A 57 -16.26 8.28 4.26
CA VAL A 57 -16.09 9.00 2.98
C VAL A 57 -16.27 10.49 3.18
N LEU A 58 -17.34 10.93 3.84
CA LEU A 58 -17.60 12.34 4.09
C LEU A 58 -16.49 13.01 4.91
N LYS A 59 -15.95 12.34 5.92
CA LYS A 59 -14.79 12.80 6.70
C LYS A 59 -13.51 12.95 5.87
N SER A 60 -13.46 12.30 4.72
CA SER A 60 -12.29 12.34 3.83
C SER A 60 -12.37 13.43 2.77
N THR A 61 -13.52 14.09 2.55
CA THR A 61 -13.67 15.12 1.50
C THR A 61 -13.02 16.46 1.86
N GLY A 62 -12.57 16.64 3.09
CA GLY A 62 -11.98 17.90 3.58
C GLY A 62 -10.55 18.21 3.10
N GLY A 63 -9.90 17.28 2.40
CA GLY A 63 -8.54 17.46 1.87
C GLY A 63 -7.64 16.25 2.09
N ILE A 64 -6.44 16.31 1.51
CA ILE A 64 -5.47 15.22 1.56
C ILE A 64 -4.83 15.15 2.95
N SER A 65 -4.94 14.02 3.61
CA SER A 65 -4.28 13.73 4.89
C SER A 65 -4.14 12.23 5.11
N ALA A 66 -3.27 11.82 6.03
CA ALA A 66 -3.13 10.42 6.42
C ALA A 66 -4.46 9.83 6.92
N ASN A 67 -5.23 10.60 7.70
CA ASN A 67 -6.54 10.19 8.18
C ASN A 67 -7.55 10.01 7.05
N ALA A 68 -7.50 10.88 6.01
CA ALA A 68 -8.38 10.75 4.85
C ALA A 68 -8.07 9.45 4.09
N PHE A 69 -6.81 9.10 3.87
CA PHE A 69 -6.44 7.81 3.27
C PHE A 69 -6.92 6.62 4.10
N THR A 70 -6.71 6.67 5.41
CA THR A 70 -7.16 5.60 6.32
C THR A 70 -8.68 5.46 6.30
N ASN A 71 -9.43 6.56 6.35
CA ASN A 71 -10.89 6.54 6.30
C ASN A 71 -11.43 5.96 4.98
N LEU A 72 -10.83 6.35 3.84
CA LEU A 72 -11.21 5.80 2.54
C LEU A 72 -10.92 4.31 2.43
N ALA A 73 -9.78 3.85 2.97
CA ALA A 73 -9.45 2.44 3.04
C ALA A 73 -10.45 1.67 3.91
N LEU A 74 -10.76 2.17 5.10
CA LEU A 74 -11.74 1.56 6.01
C LEU A 74 -13.14 1.54 5.41
N ALA A 75 -13.55 2.59 4.68
CA ALA A 75 -14.83 2.61 3.97
C ALA A 75 -14.93 1.45 2.97
N LEU A 76 -13.90 1.23 2.17
CA LEU A 76 -13.84 0.08 1.24
C LEU A 76 -13.86 -1.27 1.95
N GLU A 77 -13.07 -1.42 3.03
CA GLU A 77 -13.06 -2.66 3.82
C GLU A 77 -14.45 -2.95 4.40
N THR A 78 -15.13 -1.93 4.90
CA THR A 78 -16.46 -2.03 5.49
C THR A 78 -17.51 -2.53 4.48
N VAL A 79 -17.48 -2.05 3.23
CA VAL A 79 -18.45 -2.46 2.21
C VAL A 79 -18.02 -3.66 1.39
N SER A 80 -16.75 -4.06 1.44
CA SER A 80 -16.22 -5.15 0.62
C SER A 80 -16.95 -6.49 0.77
N PRO A 81 -17.47 -6.89 1.95
CA PRO A 81 -18.27 -8.10 2.09
C PRO A 81 -19.60 -8.05 1.34
N PHE A 82 -20.10 -6.86 1.05
CA PHE A 82 -21.42 -6.60 0.44
C PHE A 82 -21.31 -6.09 -1.00
N ILE A 83 -20.15 -6.15 -1.64
CA ILE A 83 -19.92 -5.53 -2.96
C ILE A 83 -20.91 -6.04 -4.02
N ASP A 84 -21.30 -7.30 -3.97
CA ASP A 84 -22.25 -7.92 -4.88
C ASP A 84 -23.69 -7.42 -4.67
N LEU A 85 -23.96 -6.72 -3.57
CA LEU A 85 -25.23 -6.07 -3.24
C LEU A 85 -25.22 -4.57 -3.56
N TYR A 86 -24.20 -4.09 -4.26
CA TYR A 86 -24.07 -2.71 -4.73
C TYR A 86 -24.29 -1.68 -3.59
N PRO A 87 -23.36 -1.61 -2.59
CA PRO A 87 -23.47 -0.60 -1.54
C PRO A 87 -23.37 0.81 -2.11
N GLU A 88 -24.33 1.67 -1.76
CA GLU A 88 -24.47 3.02 -2.30
C GLU A 88 -24.56 4.07 -1.19
N MET A 89 -24.25 5.31 -1.52
CA MET A 89 -24.49 6.49 -0.70
C MET A 89 -24.87 7.67 -1.55
N GLU A 90 -25.53 8.65 -0.94
CA GLU A 90 -25.77 9.94 -1.58
C GLU A 90 -24.47 10.73 -1.67
N PHE A 91 -24.07 11.07 -2.92
CA PHE A 91 -22.84 11.85 -3.15
C PHE A 91 -22.93 12.76 -4.38
N PRO A 92 -22.57 14.08 -4.27
CA PRO A 92 -22.29 14.81 -3.01
C PRO A 92 -23.48 14.83 -2.04
N ALA A 93 -23.20 14.98 -0.74
CA ALA A 93 -24.26 15.03 0.26
C ALA A 93 -25.31 16.13 -0.07
N GLY A 94 -26.60 15.81 0.03
CA GLY A 94 -27.72 16.70 -0.29
C GLY A 94 -28.02 16.83 -1.79
N SER A 95 -27.37 16.04 -2.66
CA SER A 95 -27.60 16.08 -4.12
C SER A 95 -28.79 15.23 -4.56
N GLY A 96 -29.27 14.31 -3.75
CA GLY A 96 -30.26 13.30 -4.11
C GLY A 96 -29.72 12.20 -5.04
N LYS A 97 -28.42 12.23 -5.37
CA LYS A 97 -27.79 11.29 -6.31
C LYS A 97 -27.13 10.15 -5.56
N MET A 98 -27.61 8.92 -5.78
CA MET A 98 -27.01 7.71 -5.23
C MET A 98 -25.88 7.24 -6.13
N GLU A 99 -24.72 6.96 -5.54
CA GLU A 99 -23.53 6.43 -6.23
C GLU A 99 -22.91 5.30 -5.44
N SER A 100 -22.28 4.35 -6.13
CA SER A 100 -21.55 3.27 -5.48
C SER A 100 -20.41 3.81 -4.62
N ILE A 101 -20.35 3.37 -3.37
CA ILE A 101 -19.30 3.78 -2.40
C ILE A 101 -17.91 3.47 -2.94
N SER A 102 -17.72 2.31 -3.57
CA SER A 102 -16.42 1.95 -4.16
C SER A 102 -15.99 2.88 -5.28
N SER A 103 -16.94 3.37 -6.11
CA SER A 103 -16.67 4.32 -7.18
C SER A 103 -16.32 5.71 -6.64
N ILE A 104 -17.02 6.16 -5.59
CA ILE A 104 -16.73 7.43 -4.93
C ILE A 104 -15.33 7.40 -4.32
N VAL A 105 -15.02 6.35 -3.56
CA VAL A 105 -13.68 6.19 -2.94
C VAL A 105 -12.59 6.17 -4.00
N ALA A 106 -12.76 5.41 -5.08
CA ALA A 106 -11.80 5.37 -6.19
C ALA A 106 -11.64 6.76 -6.86
N GLY A 107 -12.71 7.52 -6.98
CA GLY A 107 -12.71 8.90 -7.50
C GLY A 107 -11.91 9.84 -6.62
N ILE A 108 -12.13 9.83 -5.30
CA ILE A 108 -11.43 10.68 -4.32
C ILE A 108 -9.93 10.30 -4.27
N LEU A 109 -9.60 9.00 -4.22
CA LEU A 109 -8.21 8.55 -4.21
C LEU A 109 -7.46 8.94 -5.50
N ARG A 110 -8.15 8.94 -6.65
CA ARG A 110 -7.58 9.40 -7.91
C ARG A 110 -7.30 10.91 -7.88
N ASP A 111 -8.26 11.71 -7.41
CA ASP A 111 -8.05 13.14 -7.20
C ASP A 111 -6.86 13.42 -6.28
N TYR A 112 -6.76 12.73 -5.16
CA TYR A 112 -5.63 12.83 -4.25
C TYR A 112 -4.30 12.48 -4.93
N ASN A 113 -4.27 11.39 -5.67
CA ASN A 113 -3.09 10.94 -6.40
C ASN A 113 -2.64 11.97 -7.47
N ASP A 114 -3.59 12.63 -8.11
CA ASP A 114 -3.30 13.68 -9.09
C ASP A 114 -2.80 14.98 -8.44
N ARG A 115 -3.27 15.30 -7.25
CA ARG A 115 -2.87 16.50 -6.47
C ARG A 115 -1.56 16.33 -5.74
N ILE A 116 -1.17 15.12 -5.36
CA ILE A 116 0.10 14.87 -4.68
C ILE A 116 1.27 15.17 -5.62
N GLN A 117 2.23 15.93 -5.09
CA GLN A 117 3.55 16.15 -5.66
C GLN A 117 4.61 15.71 -4.65
N ILE A 118 5.65 15.02 -5.12
CA ILE A 118 6.81 14.68 -4.31
C ILE A 118 8.00 15.49 -4.82
N ARG A 119 8.68 16.20 -3.92
CA ARG A 119 9.92 16.93 -4.19
C ARG A 119 11.09 16.18 -3.58
N PHE A 120 12.21 16.22 -4.28
CA PHE A 120 13.44 15.52 -3.91
C PHE A 120 14.60 16.49 -3.81
N ASP A 121 15.38 16.36 -2.74
CA ASP A 121 16.63 17.10 -2.58
C ASP A 121 17.73 16.12 -2.10
N PRO A 122 18.75 15.86 -2.92
CA PRO A 122 18.91 16.29 -4.33
C PRO A 122 17.93 15.59 -5.28
N SER A 123 17.64 16.18 -6.45
CA SER A 123 16.76 15.63 -7.49
C SER A 123 17.34 14.45 -8.24
N SER A 124 18.63 14.18 -8.07
CA SER A 124 19.33 13.01 -8.60
C SER A 124 20.48 12.62 -7.69
N LEU A 125 20.85 11.35 -7.69
CA LEU A 125 21.98 10.83 -6.92
C LEU A 125 23.09 10.33 -7.82
N GLN A 126 24.34 10.57 -7.41
CA GLN A 126 25.53 9.93 -7.97
C GLN A 126 26.25 9.17 -6.88
N THR A 127 26.52 7.90 -7.10
CA THR A 127 27.24 7.05 -6.16
C THR A 127 28.07 5.99 -6.90
N ILE A 128 28.89 5.26 -6.15
CA ILE A 128 29.72 4.18 -6.66
C ILE A 128 29.16 2.86 -6.11
N PRO A 129 28.98 1.83 -6.97
CA PRO A 129 28.52 0.52 -6.52
C PRO A 129 29.42 -0.03 -5.41
N LEU A 130 28.83 -0.78 -4.49
CA LEU A 130 29.51 -1.46 -3.37
C LEU A 130 30.18 -0.56 -2.32
N ILE A 131 30.28 0.74 -2.54
CA ILE A 131 30.75 1.67 -1.53
C ILE A 131 29.57 2.05 -0.62
N ASN A 132 29.80 1.96 0.66
CA ASN A 132 28.82 2.39 1.68
C ASN A 132 28.87 3.92 1.77
N ASP A 133 28.36 4.56 0.72
CA ASP A 133 28.26 6.01 0.64
C ASP A 133 26.91 6.39 1.23
N ASP A 134 26.89 7.15 2.34
CA ASP A 134 25.67 7.58 3.03
C ASP A 134 24.84 8.57 2.20
N LYS A 135 24.54 8.17 0.95
CA LYS A 135 23.71 9.00 0.07
C LYS A 135 22.28 9.02 0.57
N ARG A 136 21.81 10.23 0.77
CA ARG A 136 20.48 10.51 1.32
C ARG A 136 19.71 11.40 0.35
N ILE A 137 18.40 11.18 0.31
CA ILE A 137 17.44 12.03 -0.39
C ILE A 137 16.46 12.56 0.65
N THR A 138 16.31 13.83 0.75
CA THR A 138 15.18 14.44 1.44
C THR A 138 13.97 14.38 0.51
N VAL A 139 12.90 13.79 0.99
CA VAL A 139 11.64 13.58 0.27
C VAL A 139 10.59 14.44 0.96
N THR A 140 9.95 15.35 0.23
CA THR A 140 8.86 16.20 0.77
C THR A 140 7.59 15.95 -0.05
N VAL A 141 6.50 15.62 0.64
CA VAL A 141 5.18 15.40 0.03
C VAL A 141 4.33 16.65 0.18
N ILE A 142 3.73 17.09 -0.92
CA ILE A 142 3.00 18.37 -1.00
C ILE A 142 1.66 18.14 -1.72
N ASP A 143 0.61 18.76 -1.24
CA ASP A 143 -0.60 18.99 -2.03
C ASP A 143 -0.34 20.16 -3.00
N LYS A 144 -0.28 19.90 -4.31
CA LYS A 144 0.08 20.91 -5.32
C LYS A 144 -0.94 22.05 -5.41
N ASP A 145 -2.20 21.82 -5.05
CA ASP A 145 -3.28 22.80 -5.18
C ASP A 145 -3.27 23.79 -4.02
N THR A 146 -2.88 23.35 -2.82
CA THR A 146 -2.80 24.21 -1.64
C THR A 146 -1.37 24.64 -1.31
N GLY A 147 -0.36 23.96 -1.82
CA GLY A 147 1.04 24.15 -1.47
C GLY A 147 1.43 23.62 -0.08
N GLN A 148 0.50 23.02 0.64
CA GLN A 148 0.74 22.49 1.99
C GLN A 148 1.53 21.19 1.94
N THR A 149 2.44 21.02 2.89
CA THR A 149 3.15 19.76 3.11
C THR A 149 2.24 18.74 3.79
N LEU A 150 2.40 17.47 3.44
CA LEU A 150 1.54 16.39 3.89
C LEU A 150 2.28 15.48 4.87
N ALA A 151 1.92 15.58 6.14
CA ALA A 151 2.47 14.79 7.23
C ALA A 151 1.89 13.36 7.27
N SER A 152 2.67 12.44 7.83
CA SER A 152 2.25 11.07 8.11
C SER A 152 1.77 10.29 6.88
N ILE A 153 2.32 10.62 5.70
CA ILE A 153 2.04 9.89 4.46
C ILE A 153 3.04 8.75 4.31
N TRP A 154 2.53 7.54 4.16
CA TRP A 154 3.35 6.39 3.82
C TRP A 154 3.73 6.42 2.33
N LEU A 155 5.01 6.25 2.08
CA LEU A 155 5.57 6.15 0.73
C LEU A 155 6.21 4.79 0.54
N ARG A 156 5.92 4.19 -0.59
CA ARG A 156 6.59 3.00 -1.12
C ARG A 156 7.75 3.44 -1.99
N VAL A 157 8.92 2.91 -1.72
CA VAL A 157 10.14 3.21 -2.46
C VAL A 157 10.63 1.95 -3.15
N LYS A 158 10.81 2.01 -4.46
CA LYS A 158 11.24 0.89 -5.29
C LYS A 158 12.45 1.28 -6.12
N PHE A 159 13.50 0.49 -6.10
CA PHE A 159 14.71 0.69 -6.90
C PHE A 159 14.64 -0.14 -8.18
N SER A 160 14.64 0.53 -9.34
CA SER A 160 14.55 -0.12 -10.67
C SER A 160 13.49 -1.23 -10.73
N ASP A 161 13.83 -2.41 -11.23
CA ASP A 161 12.93 -3.55 -11.42
C ASP A 161 12.93 -4.54 -10.24
N GLU A 162 13.48 -4.14 -9.08
CA GLU A 162 13.44 -5.00 -7.89
C GLU A 162 12.00 -5.32 -7.50
N SER A 163 11.77 -6.57 -7.05
CA SER A 163 10.46 -6.99 -6.53
C SER A 163 10.17 -6.37 -5.16
N ASP A 164 11.23 -6.14 -4.38
CA ASP A 164 11.14 -5.62 -3.03
C ASP A 164 11.00 -4.09 -3.03
N HIS A 165 10.39 -3.58 -1.97
CA HIS A 165 10.20 -2.16 -1.75
C HIS A 165 10.41 -1.81 -0.29
N ASP A 166 10.85 -0.58 -0.06
CA ASP A 166 10.90 0.01 1.28
C ASP A 166 9.64 0.84 1.54
N LEU A 167 9.28 0.92 2.82
CA LEU A 167 8.25 1.83 3.29
C LEU A 167 8.88 2.91 4.16
N ILE A 168 8.57 4.16 3.84
CA ILE A 168 9.00 5.34 4.63
C ILE A 168 7.79 6.21 4.95
N LEU A 169 7.86 6.92 6.07
CA LEU A 169 6.78 7.77 6.56
C LEU A 169 7.24 9.23 6.60
N THR A 170 6.42 10.15 6.10
CA THR A 170 6.70 11.59 6.26
C THR A 170 6.44 12.02 7.70
N LYS A 171 7.29 12.94 8.21
CA LYS A 171 7.18 13.54 9.53
C LYS A 171 6.11 14.63 9.55
N ASP A 172 5.99 15.32 10.68
CA ASP A 172 5.00 16.40 10.88
C ASP A 172 5.18 17.58 9.92
N ASP A 173 6.40 17.81 9.44
CA ASP A 173 6.73 18.83 8.43
C ASP A 173 6.46 18.36 6.97
N GLY A 174 5.93 17.17 6.78
CA GLY A 174 5.70 16.55 5.47
C GLY A 174 6.95 16.03 4.79
N SER A 175 8.10 16.03 5.47
CA SER A 175 9.38 15.54 4.93
C SER A 175 9.80 14.21 5.53
N THR A 176 10.69 13.51 4.83
CA THR A 176 11.41 12.34 5.34
C THR A 176 12.75 12.21 4.63
N ILE A 177 13.63 11.39 5.18
CA ILE A 177 14.93 11.11 4.57
C ILE A 177 14.97 9.64 4.16
N TYR A 178 15.19 9.40 2.89
CA TYR A 178 15.51 8.07 2.38
C TYR A 178 17.02 7.92 2.26
N GLN A 179 17.57 6.89 2.89
CA GLN A 179 18.97 6.51 2.76
C GLN A 179 19.09 5.40 1.73
N LEU A 180 19.87 5.67 0.67
CA LEU A 180 20.10 4.69 -0.38
C LEU A 180 20.85 3.50 0.21
N LYS A 181 20.27 2.31 0.10
CA LYS A 181 20.90 1.07 0.53
C LYS A 181 22.09 0.73 -0.37
N LYS A 182 22.97 -0.15 0.11
CA LYS A 182 24.10 -0.66 -0.66
C LYS A 182 23.58 -1.27 -1.97
N ILE A 183 24.02 -0.71 -3.09
CA ILE A 183 23.59 -1.13 -4.41
C ILE A 183 24.61 -2.12 -4.99
N MET A 184 24.13 -3.27 -5.43
CA MET A 184 24.94 -4.35 -6.02
C MET A 184 24.74 -4.42 -7.55
N PHE A 185 24.42 -3.30 -8.20
CA PHE A 185 24.26 -3.20 -9.65
C PHE A 185 25.52 -2.71 -10.33
N PRO A 186 25.75 -3.04 -11.62
CA PRO A 186 26.83 -2.49 -12.40
C PRO A 186 26.75 -0.97 -12.54
N ALA A 187 27.83 -0.33 -13.02
CA ALA A 187 27.76 1.08 -13.36
C ALA A 187 26.68 1.33 -14.44
N GLY A 188 25.90 2.38 -14.26
CA GLY A 188 24.77 2.68 -15.15
C GLY A 188 23.82 3.70 -14.56
N SER A 189 22.73 3.97 -15.27
CA SER A 189 21.65 4.84 -14.82
C SER A 189 20.43 4.00 -14.41
N TYR A 190 19.93 4.25 -13.22
CA TYR A 190 18.82 3.53 -12.59
C TYR A 190 17.77 4.51 -12.12
N VAL A 191 16.58 3.99 -11.82
CA VAL A 191 15.47 4.79 -11.33
C VAL A 191 15.08 4.31 -9.93
N LEU A 192 14.99 5.25 -9.00
CA LEU A 192 14.38 5.08 -7.69
C LEU A 192 12.98 5.70 -7.76
N SER A 193 11.95 4.88 -7.64
CA SER A 193 10.56 5.32 -7.79
C SER A 193 9.88 5.41 -6.42
N PHE A 194 9.22 6.54 -6.19
CA PHE A 194 8.41 6.76 -5.01
C PHE A 194 6.92 6.79 -5.40
N SER A 195 6.07 6.24 -4.54
CA SER A 195 4.62 6.33 -4.69
C SER A 195 3.96 6.36 -3.32
N VAL A 196 2.76 6.94 -3.23
CA VAL A 196 1.97 6.85 -1.99
C VAL A 196 1.55 5.40 -1.78
N ASP A 197 1.77 4.89 -0.58
CA ASP A 197 1.37 3.55 -0.21
C ASP A 197 0.02 3.53 0.51
N TYR A 198 -1.05 3.34 -0.24
CA TYR A 198 -2.38 3.05 0.30
C TYR A 198 -2.77 1.59 0.17
N GLU A 199 -1.96 0.78 -0.52
CA GLU A 199 -2.25 -0.63 -0.71
C GLU A 199 -1.99 -1.49 0.53
N SER A 200 -1.04 -1.10 1.39
CA SER A 200 -0.73 -1.84 2.62
C SER A 200 -1.88 -1.80 3.63
N ILE A 201 -2.77 -0.80 3.52
CA ILE A 201 -3.93 -0.64 4.42
C ILE A 201 -5.13 -1.47 3.93
N LEU A 202 -5.11 -1.92 2.68
CA LEU A 202 -6.24 -2.60 2.03
C LEU A 202 -6.04 -4.12 1.97
N SER A 203 -7.10 -4.86 2.22
CA SER A 203 -7.15 -6.29 1.93
C SER A 203 -7.01 -6.56 0.42
N LYS A 204 -6.65 -7.79 0.06
CA LYS A 204 -6.57 -8.19 -1.35
C LYS A 204 -7.89 -7.95 -2.10
N ARG A 205 -9.03 -8.16 -1.43
CA ARG A 205 -10.36 -7.95 -2.01
C ARG A 205 -10.60 -6.47 -2.31
N SER A 206 -10.37 -5.61 -1.33
CA SER A 206 -10.57 -4.15 -1.47
C SER A 206 -9.62 -3.54 -2.49
N ARG A 207 -8.36 -4.01 -2.57
CA ARG A 207 -7.42 -3.59 -3.62
C ARG A 207 -7.94 -3.87 -5.02
N SER A 208 -8.57 -5.02 -5.24
CA SER A 208 -9.14 -5.37 -6.54
C SER A 208 -10.29 -4.44 -6.98
N LEU A 209 -10.97 -3.78 -6.02
CA LEU A 209 -12.06 -2.84 -6.31
C LEU A 209 -11.57 -1.49 -6.82
N LEU A 210 -10.40 -1.04 -6.37
CA LEU A 210 -9.87 0.27 -6.74
C LEU A 210 -9.46 0.38 -8.20
N LYS A 211 -8.95 -0.69 -8.81
CA LYS A 211 -8.41 -0.72 -10.20
C LYS A 211 -7.50 0.47 -10.50
N MET A 212 -6.73 0.90 -9.52
CA MET A 212 -5.93 2.11 -9.56
C MET A 212 -4.45 1.78 -9.51
N VAL A 213 -3.66 2.47 -10.33
CA VAL A 213 -2.19 2.37 -10.31
C VAL A 213 -1.65 3.60 -9.58
N PRO A 214 -0.86 3.44 -8.51
CA PRO A 214 -0.23 4.56 -7.82
C PRO A 214 0.65 5.37 -8.78
N LYS A 215 0.56 6.70 -8.70
CA LYS A 215 1.43 7.60 -9.44
C LYS A 215 2.86 7.41 -8.99
N GLN A 216 3.78 7.24 -9.95
CA GLN A 216 5.20 7.06 -9.71
C GLN A 216 5.93 8.39 -9.82
N PHE A 217 6.83 8.66 -8.88
CA PHE A 217 7.69 9.84 -8.85
C PHE A 217 9.14 9.37 -8.93
N PRO A 218 9.77 9.45 -10.13
CA PRO A 218 11.10 8.90 -10.36
C PRO A 218 12.20 9.85 -9.89
N VAL A 219 13.29 9.26 -9.35
CA VAL A 219 14.57 9.92 -9.10
C VAL A 219 15.65 9.13 -9.83
N THR A 220 16.48 9.83 -10.59
CA THR A 220 17.60 9.19 -11.30
C THR A 220 18.75 8.92 -10.34
N VAL A 221 19.25 7.70 -10.36
CA VAL A 221 20.44 7.26 -9.62
C VAL A 221 21.50 6.84 -10.62
N VAL A 222 22.62 7.56 -10.67
CA VAL A 222 23.74 7.25 -11.55
C VAL A 222 24.82 6.52 -10.76
N LEU A 223 25.10 5.29 -11.13
CA LEU A 223 26.18 4.48 -10.60
C LEU A 223 27.42 4.65 -11.47
N SER A 224 28.44 5.32 -10.95
CA SER A 224 29.70 5.53 -11.65
C SER A 224 30.66 4.36 -11.41
N ALA A 225 31.42 3.98 -12.43
CA ALA A 225 32.50 3.01 -12.23
C ALA A 225 33.53 3.55 -11.23
N PRO A 226 34.07 2.73 -10.33
CA PRO A 226 35.14 3.15 -9.43
C PRO A 226 36.36 3.55 -10.26
N LYS A 227 36.92 4.73 -10.01
CA LYS A 227 38.22 5.11 -10.58
C LYS A 227 39.30 4.37 -9.80
N ILE A 228 39.85 3.32 -10.39
CA ILE A 228 41.01 2.63 -9.82
C ILE A 228 42.22 3.49 -10.20
N MET A 229 42.82 4.19 -9.24
CA MET A 229 44.09 4.83 -9.39
C MET A 229 45.16 3.84 -8.95
N PHE A 230 45.89 3.29 -9.89
CA PHE A 230 47.11 2.55 -9.58
C PHE A 230 48.20 3.56 -9.22
N GLN A 231 48.69 3.53 -8.01
CA GLN A 231 49.89 4.24 -7.62
C GLN A 231 51.04 3.24 -7.74
N GLU A 232 51.77 3.29 -8.85
CA GLU A 232 53.02 2.53 -8.95
C GLU A 232 54.03 3.12 -7.97
N THR A 233 54.29 2.43 -6.88
CA THR A 233 55.43 2.72 -6.04
C THR A 233 56.60 1.92 -6.63
N ILE A 234 57.42 2.56 -7.48
CA ILE A 234 58.69 1.96 -7.91
C ILE A 234 59.60 1.98 -6.70
N THR A 235 59.69 0.89 -5.99
CA THR A 235 60.77 0.67 -5.02
C THR A 235 62.00 0.30 -5.80
N ASN A 236 62.93 1.24 -6.01
CA ASN A 236 64.26 0.92 -6.45
C ASN A 236 64.91 0.04 -5.36
N LEU A 237 64.84 -1.26 -5.55
CA LEU A 237 65.76 -2.18 -4.90
C LEU A 237 67.16 -1.88 -5.49
N GLY A 238 67.87 -1.04 -4.78
CA GLY A 238 69.26 -0.77 -5.18
C GLY A 238 70.04 -2.10 -5.30
N ASP A 239 70.66 -2.27 -6.46
CA ASP A 239 71.60 -3.36 -6.69
C ASP A 239 72.68 -3.29 -5.61
N GLN A 240 72.57 -4.18 -4.63
CA GLN A 240 73.74 -4.47 -3.81
C GLN A 240 74.68 -5.31 -4.67
N VAL A 241 75.68 -4.62 -5.23
CA VAL A 241 76.83 -5.28 -5.80
C VAL A 241 77.56 -5.99 -4.65
N PRO A 242 77.74 -7.30 -4.69
CA PRO A 242 78.54 -7.96 -3.67
C PRO A 242 80.01 -7.59 -3.95
N ASP A 243 80.65 -6.99 -2.94
CA ASP A 243 82.07 -6.84 -2.93
C ASP A 243 82.72 -8.24 -3.05
N SER A 244 83.43 -8.46 -4.15
CA SER A 244 84.28 -9.67 -4.30
C SER A 244 85.61 -9.46 -3.62
N PRO A 245 86.25 -10.54 -3.06
CA PRO A 245 87.40 -10.49 -2.24
C PRO A 245 88.70 -10.13 -2.98
#